data_dfff55980c74ba5fbb0c6835d5b2024b
#
_entry.id   dfff55980c74ba5fbb0c6835d5b2024b
#
_cell.length_a   1.000
_cell.length_b   1.000
_cell.length_c   1.000
_cell.angle_alpha   90.00
_cell.angle_beta   90.00
_cell.angle_gamma   90.00
#
_symmetry.space_group_name_H-M   'P 1'
#
loop_
_entity.id
_entity.type
_entity.pdbx_description
1 polymer ?
#
loop_
_entity_poly.entity_id
_entity_poly.type
_entity_poly.pdbx_seq_one_letter_code
_entity_poly.pdbx_strand_id
1 'polypeptide(L)'
;MKTPICSFDAKTGILCSRCESKLKTGHLTAGDIEASMKLTVLADKNNIIDKFVLVGAHKIDEELVLILPTSDISILRSNLELLNHIKKEFNNGVWFIESGATERRFIENLIFPVKIASINLVWLPDGNKLTKIIISNKKNQNIKINTNLITKIAKEMRNIE
;
A
#
# COMPACT_ATOMS: atom_id res chain seq x y z
N MET A 1 13.05 -2.02 12.09
CA MET A 1 11.78 -2.20 11.36
C MET A 1 11.22 -3.60 11.59
N LYS A 2 9.90 -3.74 11.71
CA LYS A 2 9.24 -5.07 11.77
C LYS A 2 8.65 -5.40 10.42
N THR A 3 8.86 -6.63 9.96
CA THR A 3 8.42 -7.12 8.65
C THR A 3 7.76 -8.50 8.76
N PRO A 4 6.94 -8.93 7.77
CA PRO A 4 6.33 -10.27 7.73
C PRO A 4 7.34 -11.41 7.70
N ILE A 5 8.52 -11.19 7.11
CA ILE A 5 9.63 -12.15 7.13
C ILE A 5 10.60 -11.85 8.27
N CYS A 6 11.48 -12.79 8.60
CA CYS A 6 12.46 -12.56 9.66
C CYS A 6 13.52 -11.54 9.23
N SER A 7 14.15 -10.88 10.21
CA SER A 7 15.13 -9.83 9.97
C SER A 7 16.37 -10.32 9.22
N PHE A 8 16.75 -11.57 9.39
CA PHE A 8 17.87 -12.19 8.67
C PHE A 8 17.56 -12.26 7.17
N ASP A 9 16.40 -12.82 6.81
CA ASP A 9 15.96 -12.97 5.42
C ASP A 9 15.78 -11.59 4.75
N ALA A 10 15.21 -10.64 5.48
CA ALA A 10 15.02 -9.28 4.99
C ALA A 10 16.34 -8.56 4.65
N LYS A 11 17.41 -8.85 5.40
CA LYS A 11 18.75 -8.28 5.18
C LYS A 11 19.57 -9.01 4.15
N THR A 12 19.51 -10.35 4.14
CA THR A 12 20.36 -11.17 3.27
C THR A 12 19.76 -11.41 1.87
N GLY A 13 18.44 -11.23 1.73
CA GLY A 13 17.72 -11.56 0.50
C GLY A 13 17.51 -13.05 0.27
N ILE A 14 17.85 -13.90 1.24
CA ILE A 14 17.74 -15.37 1.16
C ILE A 14 16.74 -15.83 2.22
N LEU A 15 15.72 -16.58 1.77
CA LEU A 15 14.69 -17.07 2.68
C LEU A 15 15.20 -18.25 3.49
N CYS A 16 14.97 -18.23 4.79
CA CYS A 16 15.17 -19.38 5.66
C CYS A 16 14.03 -20.41 5.49
N SER A 17 14.24 -21.63 5.92
CA SER A 17 13.25 -22.72 5.78
C SER A 17 11.87 -22.37 6.37
N ARG A 18 11.83 -21.58 7.45
CA ARG A 18 10.57 -21.13 8.07
C ARG A 18 9.81 -20.16 7.17
N CYS A 19 10.48 -19.16 6.60
CA CYS A 19 9.85 -18.18 5.70
C CYS A 19 9.47 -18.82 4.36
N GLU A 20 10.29 -19.73 3.84
CA GLU A 20 9.94 -20.56 2.68
C GLU A 20 8.69 -21.41 2.92
N SER A 21 8.59 -22.04 4.08
CA SER A 21 7.39 -22.81 4.45
C SER A 21 6.14 -21.93 4.50
N LYS A 22 6.24 -20.73 5.09
CA LYS A 22 5.13 -19.76 5.11
C LYS A 22 4.72 -19.29 3.72
N LEU A 23 5.69 -19.10 2.80
CA LEU A 23 5.41 -18.78 1.41
C LEU A 23 4.67 -19.93 0.71
N LYS A 24 5.14 -21.16 0.87
CA LYS A 24 4.51 -22.37 0.30
C LYS A 24 3.08 -22.60 0.83
N THR A 25 2.81 -22.26 2.07
CA THR A 25 1.49 -22.39 2.71
C THR A 25 0.56 -21.20 2.49
N GLY A 26 1.02 -20.16 1.75
CA GLY A 26 0.22 -18.96 1.48
C GLY A 26 0.10 -17.97 2.65
N HIS A 27 0.86 -18.18 3.75
CA HIS A 27 0.92 -17.23 4.88
C HIS A 27 1.82 -16.02 4.59
N LEU A 28 2.63 -16.11 3.55
CA LEU A 28 3.42 -15.01 2.99
C LEU A 28 3.17 -14.93 1.49
N THR A 29 3.22 -13.72 0.96
CA THR A 29 3.13 -13.46 -0.47
C THR A 29 4.48 -13.04 -1.04
N ALA A 30 4.65 -13.10 -2.36
CA ALA A 30 5.83 -12.54 -3.03
C ALA A 30 5.97 -11.02 -2.75
N GLY A 31 4.83 -10.31 -2.64
CA GLY A 31 4.80 -8.90 -2.26
C GLY A 31 5.36 -8.65 -0.86
N ASP A 32 5.02 -9.50 0.12
CA ASP A 32 5.57 -9.40 1.48
C ASP A 32 7.09 -9.51 1.51
N ILE A 33 7.62 -10.44 0.72
CA ILE A 33 9.06 -10.67 0.64
C ILE A 33 9.77 -9.48 0.00
N GLU A 34 9.31 -9.07 -1.20
CA GLU A 34 9.90 -7.96 -1.94
C GLU A 34 9.85 -6.66 -1.15
N ALA A 35 8.71 -6.34 -0.56
CA ALA A 35 8.53 -5.15 0.26
C ALA A 35 9.39 -5.17 1.52
N SER A 36 9.48 -6.32 2.20
CA SER A 36 10.31 -6.47 3.40
C SER A 36 11.79 -6.22 3.12
N MET A 37 12.32 -6.79 2.03
CA MET A 37 13.71 -6.61 1.63
C MET A 37 14.02 -5.15 1.29
N LYS A 38 13.23 -4.53 0.44
CA LYS A 38 13.42 -3.12 0.02
C LYS A 38 13.32 -2.16 1.21
N LEU A 39 12.29 -2.32 2.04
CA LEU A 39 12.11 -1.45 3.21
C LEU A 39 13.19 -1.64 4.27
N THR A 40 13.74 -2.84 4.44
CA THR A 40 14.83 -3.08 5.39
C THR A 40 16.09 -2.34 4.96
N VAL A 41 16.42 -2.33 3.67
CA VAL A 41 17.56 -1.55 3.14
C VAL A 41 17.38 -0.05 3.40
N LEU A 42 16.16 0.46 3.28
CA LEU A 42 15.84 1.86 3.61
C LEU A 42 15.91 2.12 5.12
N ALA A 43 15.44 1.19 5.93
CA ALA A 43 15.46 1.28 7.39
C ALA A 43 16.89 1.37 7.95
N ASP A 44 17.83 0.63 7.37
CA ASP A 44 19.26 0.69 7.76
C ASP A 44 19.86 2.09 7.52
N LYS A 45 19.26 2.91 6.64
CA LYS A 45 19.71 4.27 6.31
C LYS A 45 18.86 5.37 6.95
N ASN A 46 17.71 5.03 7.52
CA ASN A 46 16.75 6.01 8.02
C ASN A 46 16.06 5.54 9.30
N ASN A 47 16.38 6.22 10.41
CA ASN A 47 15.87 5.89 11.75
C ASN A 47 14.34 6.03 11.89
N ILE A 48 13.67 6.77 11.01
CA ILE A 48 12.22 6.89 11.04
C ILE A 48 11.61 5.62 10.45
N ILE A 49 12.12 5.17 9.31
CA ILE A 49 11.66 3.94 8.65
C ILE A 49 11.97 2.71 9.51
N ASP A 50 13.07 2.72 10.25
CA ASP A 50 13.42 1.61 11.15
C ASP A 50 12.39 1.36 12.25
N LYS A 51 11.60 2.37 12.61
CA LYS A 51 10.49 2.25 13.59
C LYS A 51 9.19 1.73 13.00
N PHE A 52 9.06 1.69 11.67
CA PHE A 52 7.83 1.27 11.00
C PHE A 52 7.58 -0.23 11.12
N VAL A 53 6.32 -0.58 10.97
CA VAL A 53 5.83 -1.96 10.96
C VAL A 53 5.18 -2.23 9.61
N LEU A 54 5.78 -3.09 8.80
CA LEU A 54 5.12 -3.61 7.61
C LEU A 54 4.21 -4.76 8.04
N VAL A 55 2.90 -4.56 7.98
CA VAL A 55 1.90 -5.59 8.33
C VAL A 55 1.80 -6.63 7.24
N GLY A 56 1.88 -6.19 5.98
CA GLY A 56 1.86 -7.03 4.80
C GLY A 56 2.03 -6.20 3.54
N ALA A 57 2.17 -6.87 2.41
CA ALA A 57 2.20 -6.23 1.10
C ALA A 57 1.60 -7.13 0.02
N HIS A 58 0.90 -6.51 -0.92
CA HIS A 58 0.35 -7.20 -2.09
C HIS A 58 1.04 -6.68 -3.35
N LYS A 59 1.41 -7.60 -4.24
CA LYS A 59 1.89 -7.26 -5.57
C LYS A 59 0.74 -7.37 -6.56
N ILE A 60 0.44 -6.26 -7.23
CA ILE A 60 -0.62 -6.16 -8.23
C ILE A 60 0.02 -5.60 -9.49
N ASP A 61 0.17 -6.44 -10.50
CA ASP A 61 1.05 -6.20 -11.66
C ASP A 61 2.48 -5.85 -11.22
N GLU A 62 2.99 -4.69 -11.62
CA GLU A 62 4.31 -4.19 -11.20
C GLU A 62 4.26 -3.29 -9.97
N GLU A 63 3.07 -3.10 -9.39
CA GLU A 63 2.85 -2.22 -8.25
C GLU A 63 2.88 -3.00 -6.93
N LEU A 64 3.43 -2.40 -5.89
CA LEU A 64 3.41 -2.92 -4.53
C LEU A 64 2.47 -2.10 -3.66
N VAL A 65 1.52 -2.76 -3.02
CA VAL A 65 0.60 -2.14 -2.06
C VAL A 65 1.04 -2.51 -0.66
N LEU A 66 1.59 -1.56 0.07
CA LEU A 66 2.12 -1.75 1.43
C LEU A 66 1.02 -1.48 2.46
N ILE A 67 0.87 -2.39 3.40
CA ILE A 67 -0.08 -2.27 4.51
C ILE A 67 0.71 -1.91 5.77
N LEU A 68 0.44 -0.73 6.31
CA LEU A 68 1.11 -0.15 7.47
C LEU A 68 0.09 0.25 8.54
N PRO A 69 0.48 0.33 9.82
CA PRO A 69 -0.37 0.93 10.86
C PRO A 69 -0.72 2.40 10.53
N THR A 70 -1.86 2.86 11.05
CA THR A 70 -2.32 4.26 10.87
C THR A 70 -1.28 5.28 11.35
N SER A 71 -0.55 4.98 12.44
CA SER A 71 0.53 5.83 12.96
C SER A 71 1.63 6.07 11.92
N ASP A 72 2.08 5.00 11.26
CA ASP A 72 3.17 5.04 10.29
C ASP A 72 2.73 5.76 9.01
N ILE A 73 1.50 5.51 8.55
CA ILE A 73 0.89 6.25 7.43
C ILE A 73 0.80 7.75 7.74
N SER A 74 0.44 8.12 8.97
CA SER A 74 0.35 9.52 9.38
C SER A 74 1.73 10.20 9.33
N ILE A 75 2.78 9.52 9.77
CA ILE A 75 4.16 10.01 9.67
C ILE A 75 4.57 10.18 8.20
N LEU A 76 4.28 9.20 7.33
CA LEU A 76 4.59 9.29 5.90
C LEU A 76 3.88 10.46 5.22
N ARG A 77 2.62 10.72 5.57
CA ARG A 77 1.85 11.83 4.98
C ARG A 77 2.29 13.20 5.46
N SER A 78 2.79 13.30 6.67
CA SER A 78 3.33 14.54 7.23
C SER A 78 4.74 14.84 6.73
N ASN A 79 5.48 13.83 6.25
CA ASN A 79 6.85 13.97 5.76
C ASN A 79 6.93 13.60 4.27
N LEU A 80 6.70 14.58 3.41
CA LEU A 80 6.70 14.38 1.96
C LEU A 80 8.08 13.98 1.40
N GLU A 81 9.15 14.40 2.01
CA GLU A 81 10.50 13.99 1.60
C GLU A 81 10.71 12.50 1.83
N LEU A 82 10.33 12.01 3.01
CA LEU A 82 10.38 10.59 3.34
C LEU A 82 9.50 9.78 2.40
N LEU A 83 8.28 10.24 2.14
CA LEU A 83 7.36 9.59 1.23
C LEU A 83 7.93 9.49 -0.19
N ASN A 84 8.51 10.58 -0.71
CA ASN A 84 9.13 10.62 -2.03
C ASN A 84 10.39 9.74 -2.09
N HIS A 85 11.17 9.69 -1.02
CA HIS A 85 12.34 8.83 -0.93
C HIS A 85 11.94 7.34 -1.05
N ILE A 86 10.92 6.91 -0.29
CA ILE A 86 10.41 5.54 -0.39
C ILE A 86 9.84 5.27 -1.79
N LYS A 87 9.01 6.17 -2.34
CA LYS A 87 8.45 6.02 -3.69
C LYS A 87 9.54 5.82 -4.74
N LYS A 88 10.63 6.55 -4.66
CA LYS A 88 11.76 6.46 -5.59
C LYS A 88 12.42 5.08 -5.55
N GLU A 89 12.61 4.50 -4.37
CA GLU A 89 13.19 3.15 -4.21
C GLU A 89 12.29 2.05 -4.79
N PHE A 90 11.00 2.30 -4.88
CA PHE A 90 10.01 1.40 -5.50
C PHE A 90 9.67 1.82 -6.96
N ASN A 91 10.52 2.61 -7.63
CA ASN A 91 10.30 3.10 -9.00
C ASN A 91 8.94 3.81 -9.18
N ASN A 92 8.42 4.46 -8.14
CA ASN A 92 7.10 5.08 -8.04
C ASN A 92 5.91 4.10 -8.13
N GLY A 93 6.15 2.80 -8.15
CA GLY A 93 5.14 1.74 -8.16
C GLY A 93 4.78 1.26 -6.76
N VAL A 94 4.51 2.17 -5.82
CA VAL A 94 4.18 1.84 -4.44
C VAL A 94 2.96 2.60 -3.92
N TRP A 95 2.10 1.89 -3.23
CA TRP A 95 0.87 2.38 -2.61
C TRP A 95 0.91 2.11 -1.10
N PHE A 96 0.27 2.97 -0.33
CA PHE A 96 0.26 2.86 1.13
C PHE A 96 -1.17 2.80 1.65
N ILE A 97 -1.50 1.72 2.36
CA ILE A 97 -2.83 1.47 2.90
C ILE A 97 -2.73 1.24 4.40
N GLU A 98 -3.67 1.82 5.15
CA GLU A 98 -3.77 1.62 6.59
C GLU A 98 -4.28 0.22 6.90
N SER A 99 -3.60 -0.46 7.84
CA SER A 99 -4.06 -1.74 8.38
C SER A 99 -5.41 -1.54 9.09
N GLY A 100 -6.37 -2.41 8.79
CA GLY A 100 -7.71 -2.33 9.37
C GLY A 100 -8.56 -1.13 8.90
N ALA A 101 -8.16 -0.45 7.82
CA ALA A 101 -8.91 0.68 7.27
C ALA A 101 -10.36 0.31 6.94
N THR A 102 -11.31 1.20 7.24
CA THR A 102 -12.68 1.12 6.72
C THR A 102 -12.66 1.26 5.19
N GLU A 103 -13.75 0.88 4.51
CA GLU A 103 -13.86 1.04 3.04
C GLU A 103 -13.58 2.48 2.60
N ARG A 104 -14.18 3.46 3.27
CA ARG A 104 -13.92 4.87 3.00
C ARG A 104 -12.44 5.23 3.18
N ARG A 105 -11.83 4.81 4.28
CA ARG A 105 -10.44 5.11 4.58
C ARG A 105 -9.48 4.44 3.60
N PHE A 106 -9.79 3.23 3.18
CA PHE A 106 -9.09 2.51 2.13
C PHE A 106 -9.08 3.29 0.81
N ILE A 107 -10.25 3.78 0.38
CA ILE A 107 -10.37 4.58 -0.84
C ILE A 107 -9.59 5.90 -0.70
N GLU A 108 -9.68 6.58 0.46
CA GLU A 108 -8.90 7.79 0.74
C GLU A 108 -7.39 7.52 0.65
N ASN A 109 -6.93 6.35 1.08
CA ASN A 109 -5.53 5.95 0.97
C ASN A 109 -5.10 5.79 -0.49
N LEU A 110 -5.93 5.16 -1.32
CA LEU A 110 -5.63 4.91 -2.73
C LEU A 110 -5.51 6.19 -3.56
N ILE A 111 -6.32 7.19 -3.28
CA ILE A 111 -6.32 8.44 -4.07
C ILE A 111 -5.49 9.57 -3.45
N PHE A 112 -4.83 9.31 -2.30
CA PHE A 112 -3.95 10.30 -1.67
C PHE A 112 -2.92 10.85 -2.68
N PRO A 113 -2.66 12.18 -2.75
CA PRO A 113 -3.08 13.24 -1.83
C PRO A 113 -4.42 13.93 -2.17
N VAL A 114 -5.20 13.39 -3.08
CA VAL A 114 -6.47 13.99 -3.50
C VAL A 114 -7.54 13.78 -2.42
N LYS A 115 -8.34 14.81 -2.16
CA LYS A 115 -9.42 14.75 -1.16
C LYS A 115 -10.72 14.27 -1.80
N ILE A 116 -11.40 13.36 -1.13
CA ILE A 116 -12.72 12.88 -1.48
C ILE A 116 -13.78 13.93 -1.04
N ALA A 117 -14.65 14.32 -1.94
CA ALA A 117 -15.83 15.12 -1.61
C ALA A 117 -16.99 14.21 -1.16
N SER A 118 -17.27 13.13 -1.90
CA SER A 118 -18.29 12.14 -1.52
C SER A 118 -17.99 10.76 -2.11
N ILE A 119 -18.50 9.72 -1.44
CA ILE A 119 -18.55 8.35 -1.93
C ILE A 119 -20.01 7.93 -2.00
N ASN A 120 -20.45 7.54 -3.17
CA ASN A 120 -21.83 7.11 -3.41
C ASN A 120 -21.82 5.65 -3.87
N LEU A 121 -22.71 4.84 -3.29
CA LEU A 121 -22.96 3.48 -3.70
C LEU A 121 -24.13 3.47 -4.70
N VAL A 122 -23.88 2.91 -5.87
CA VAL A 122 -24.89 2.78 -6.94
C VAL A 122 -25.14 1.30 -7.16
N TRP A 123 -26.39 0.88 -6.96
CA TRP A 123 -26.83 -0.48 -7.27
C TRP A 123 -27.27 -0.53 -8.72
N LEU A 124 -26.68 -1.45 -9.48
CA LEU A 124 -27.06 -1.69 -10.86
C LEU A 124 -28.25 -2.66 -10.95
N PRO A 125 -29.02 -2.64 -12.06
CA PRO A 125 -30.13 -3.57 -12.26
C PRO A 125 -29.76 -5.04 -12.26
N ASP A 126 -28.49 -5.36 -12.56
CA ASP A 126 -27.92 -6.73 -12.53
C ASP A 126 -27.53 -7.20 -11.13
N GLY A 127 -27.74 -6.38 -10.09
CA GLY A 127 -27.38 -6.66 -8.70
C GLY A 127 -25.97 -6.30 -8.32
N ASN A 128 -25.14 -5.79 -9.25
CA ASN A 128 -23.81 -5.33 -8.97
C ASN A 128 -23.81 -3.99 -8.25
N LYS A 129 -22.79 -3.77 -7.41
CA LYS A 129 -22.62 -2.56 -6.62
C LYS A 129 -21.42 -1.77 -7.17
N LEU A 130 -21.66 -0.57 -7.66
CA LEU A 130 -20.61 0.36 -8.07
C LEU A 130 -20.35 1.42 -7.00
N THR A 131 -19.08 1.71 -6.77
CA THR A 131 -18.65 2.76 -5.86
C THR A 131 -18.21 3.99 -6.64
N LYS A 132 -19.07 5.02 -6.66
CA LYS A 132 -18.77 6.30 -7.32
C LYS A 132 -18.06 7.23 -6.37
N ILE A 133 -16.85 7.61 -6.70
CA ILE A 133 -16.03 8.54 -5.91
C ILE A 133 -16.05 9.92 -6.58
N ILE A 134 -16.46 10.93 -5.82
CA ILE A 134 -16.39 12.32 -6.25
C ILE A 134 -15.22 12.98 -5.52
N ILE A 135 -14.26 13.46 -6.29
CA ILE A 135 -13.08 14.14 -5.76
C ILE A 135 -13.27 15.66 -5.70
N SER A 136 -12.70 16.27 -4.68
CA SER A 136 -12.70 17.74 -4.57
C SER A 136 -11.56 18.31 -5.42
N ASN A 137 -11.89 18.88 -6.55
CA ASN A 137 -10.92 19.50 -7.45
C ASN A 137 -10.63 20.94 -6.97
N LYS A 138 -9.56 21.11 -6.17
CA LYS A 138 -9.00 22.46 -5.95
C LYS A 138 -8.18 22.84 -7.17
N LYS A 139 -8.56 23.93 -7.81
CA LYS A 139 -8.18 24.47 -9.14
C LYS A 139 -6.69 24.54 -9.53
N ASN A 140 -5.72 23.91 -8.86
CA ASN A 140 -4.30 24.05 -9.19
C ASN A 140 -3.44 22.80 -9.01
N GLN A 141 -4.01 21.60 -8.97
CA GLN A 141 -3.19 20.40 -8.91
C GLN A 141 -3.46 19.53 -10.14
N ASN A 142 -2.53 19.55 -11.11
CA ASN A 142 -2.47 18.58 -12.20
C ASN A 142 -2.01 17.20 -11.66
N ILE A 143 -2.80 16.64 -10.74
CA ILE A 143 -2.55 15.30 -10.24
C ILE A 143 -3.13 14.33 -11.27
N LYS A 144 -2.25 13.65 -12.00
CA LYS A 144 -2.65 12.54 -12.86
C LYS A 144 -3.03 11.35 -11.98
N ILE A 145 -4.32 11.07 -11.89
CA ILE A 145 -4.83 9.89 -11.21
C ILE A 145 -4.93 8.76 -12.25
N ASN A 146 -4.24 7.66 -11.99
CA ASN A 146 -4.40 6.44 -12.80
C ASN A 146 -5.64 5.68 -12.30
N THR A 147 -6.81 6.04 -12.83
CA THR A 147 -8.09 5.45 -12.42
C THR A 147 -8.14 3.94 -12.65
N ASN A 148 -7.59 3.44 -13.76
CA ASN A 148 -7.59 2.01 -14.09
C ASN A 148 -6.84 1.20 -13.04
N LEU A 149 -5.68 1.69 -12.62
CA LEU A 149 -4.87 1.02 -11.62
C LEU A 149 -5.52 1.06 -10.22
N ILE A 150 -6.10 2.21 -9.85
CA ILE A 150 -6.84 2.35 -8.59
C ILE A 150 -8.02 1.38 -8.54
N THR A 151 -8.81 1.31 -9.61
CA THR A 151 -9.94 0.38 -9.71
C THR A 151 -9.47 -1.06 -9.59
N LYS A 152 -8.36 -1.42 -10.26
CA LYS A 152 -7.79 -2.76 -10.17
C LYS A 152 -7.36 -3.11 -8.75
N ILE A 153 -6.62 -2.22 -8.08
CA ILE A 153 -6.19 -2.40 -6.68
C ILE A 153 -7.40 -2.54 -5.76
N ALA A 154 -8.42 -1.68 -5.93
CA ALA A 154 -9.63 -1.73 -5.12
C ALA A 154 -10.40 -3.04 -5.29
N LYS A 155 -10.48 -3.54 -6.52
CA LYS A 155 -11.13 -4.81 -6.84
C LYS A 155 -10.37 -6.00 -6.26
N GLU A 156 -9.05 -6.08 -6.48
CA GLU A 156 -8.25 -7.21 -6.02
C GLU A 156 -8.11 -7.28 -4.50
N MET A 157 -8.01 -6.14 -3.83
CA MET A 157 -7.83 -6.12 -2.38
C MET A 157 -9.11 -6.20 -1.58
N ARG A 158 -10.22 -5.63 -2.09
CA ARG A 158 -11.48 -5.51 -1.32
C ARG A 158 -12.74 -5.79 -2.12
N ASN A 159 -12.62 -6.26 -3.36
CA ASN A 159 -13.77 -6.49 -4.25
C ASN A 159 -14.68 -5.25 -4.40
N ILE A 160 -14.07 -4.05 -4.46
CA ILE A 160 -14.75 -2.77 -4.68
C ILE A 160 -14.68 -2.46 -6.18
N GLU A 161 -15.86 -2.24 -6.79
CA GLU A 161 -16.03 -1.79 -8.18
C GLU A 161 -16.48 -0.34 -8.26
#